data_b46b10ba4446411eceeaf4fa52f8e58f
#
_entry.id   b46b10ba4446411eceeaf4fa52f8e58f
#
_cell.length_a   1.000
_cell.length_b   1.000
_cell.length_c   1.000
_cell.angle_alpha   90.00
_cell.angle_beta   90.00
_cell.angle_gamma   90.00
#
_symmetry.space_group_name_H-M   'P 1'
#
loop_
_entity.id
_entity.type
_entity.pdbx_description
1 polymer ?
#
loop_
_entity_poly.entity_id
_entity_poly.type
_entity_poly.pdbx_seq_one_letter_code
_entity_poly.pdbx_strand_id
1 'polypeptide(L)'
;MNYLYTDITVTPYSEATCDVLTALLGEIGFDSFEVTDTGIKAYIPEEQFDEQSLRDTLADLFIPDVTTTYTLHTLENKDWNAEWEQNSFDPILEREFGIRLNPRMAFGSGSHETTYQITSFLLSQDFTHQRVLDMGTGTGVLGIAMAMRGADQVVAIDIDPFSVENAQENFVLNNINNVRVLQGDASAIEGEFDTIVANIHKNILKADMSTYVQHLALGGRLILSGFFIDDVPEMEQAAGQQLLSLEKTFNKNDWAVMTFTKE
;
A
#
# COMPACT_ATOMS: atom_id res chain seq x y z
N MET A 1 -0.31 7.23 14.68
CA MET A 1 0.33 8.57 14.75
C MET A 1 -0.79 9.59 14.61
N ASN A 2 -0.92 10.52 15.55
CA ASN A 2 -1.94 11.58 15.45
C ASN A 2 -1.41 12.67 14.52
N TYR A 3 -2.32 13.32 13.77
CA TYR A 3 -2.00 14.44 12.93
C TYR A 3 -2.75 15.70 13.39
N LEU A 4 -2.12 16.84 13.23
CA LEU A 4 -2.75 18.14 13.26
C LEU A 4 -2.84 18.67 11.83
N TYR A 5 -3.83 19.52 11.55
CA TYR A 5 -3.79 20.33 10.35
C TYR A 5 -4.10 21.78 10.66
N THR A 6 -3.50 22.64 9.87
CA THR A 6 -3.69 24.08 9.93
C THR A 6 -4.39 24.53 8.68
N ASP A 7 -5.55 25.19 8.85
CA ASP A 7 -6.26 25.86 7.76
C ASP A 7 -5.78 27.31 7.68
N ILE A 8 -5.03 27.64 6.63
CA ILE A 8 -4.37 28.95 6.46
C ILE A 8 -5.10 29.71 5.36
N THR A 9 -5.71 30.83 5.74
CA THR A 9 -6.35 31.75 4.81
C THR A 9 -5.37 32.81 4.33
N VAL A 10 -5.31 33.04 3.04
CA VAL A 10 -4.47 34.04 2.36
C VAL A 10 -5.34 35.17 1.81
N THR A 11 -5.06 36.42 2.18
CA THR A 11 -5.84 37.57 1.74
C THR A 11 -4.93 38.66 1.18
N PRO A 12 -5.10 39.10 -0.09
CA PRO A 12 -5.95 38.47 -1.11
C PRO A 12 -5.43 37.09 -1.51
N TYR A 13 -6.33 36.18 -1.90
CA TYR A 13 -5.95 34.84 -2.37
C TYR A 13 -5.03 34.92 -3.60
N SER A 14 -3.97 34.13 -3.57
CA SER A 14 -3.01 33.96 -4.67
C SER A 14 -2.42 32.56 -4.64
N GLU A 15 -2.51 31.86 -5.76
CA GLU A 15 -1.92 30.53 -5.93
C GLU A 15 -0.41 30.56 -5.71
N ALA A 16 0.28 31.58 -6.24
CA ALA A 16 1.72 31.76 -6.02
C ALA A 16 2.10 31.96 -4.54
N THR A 17 1.22 32.60 -3.74
CA THR A 17 1.43 32.70 -2.29
C THR A 17 1.24 31.35 -1.61
N CYS A 18 0.28 30.55 -2.03
CA CYS A 18 0.07 29.20 -1.52
C CYS A 18 1.27 28.30 -1.82
N ASP A 19 1.88 28.40 -3.00
CA ASP A 19 3.10 27.66 -3.37
C ASP A 19 4.29 28.02 -2.45
N VAL A 20 4.48 29.32 -2.18
CA VAL A 20 5.52 29.80 -1.26
C VAL A 20 5.27 29.28 0.17
N LEU A 21 4.03 29.36 0.64
CA LEU A 21 3.63 28.84 1.95
C LEU A 21 3.89 27.33 2.07
N THR A 22 3.53 26.57 1.05
CA THR A 22 3.78 25.13 0.99
C THR A 22 5.26 24.81 1.15
N ALA A 23 6.14 25.54 0.46
CA ALA A 23 7.58 25.34 0.59
C ALA A 23 8.10 25.69 2.00
N LEU A 24 7.70 26.84 2.56
CA LEU A 24 8.15 27.27 3.89
C LEU A 24 7.62 26.36 5.01
N LEU A 25 6.37 25.93 4.93
CA LEU A 25 5.79 25.01 5.91
C LEU A 25 6.42 23.62 5.85
N GLY A 26 6.83 23.17 4.65
CA GLY A 26 7.58 21.93 4.49
C GLY A 26 8.91 21.94 5.25
N GLU A 27 9.59 23.10 5.35
CA GLU A 27 10.85 23.25 6.10
C GLU A 27 10.67 23.09 7.62
N ILE A 28 9.47 23.34 8.15
CA ILE A 28 9.15 23.21 9.59
C ILE A 28 8.36 21.93 9.91
N GLY A 29 8.34 20.94 8.98
CA GLY A 29 7.86 19.58 9.23
C GLY A 29 6.46 19.27 8.77
N PHE A 30 5.75 20.19 8.08
CA PHE A 30 4.51 19.86 7.40
C PHE A 30 4.80 19.00 6.16
N ASP A 31 4.08 17.90 6.00
CA ASP A 31 4.38 16.87 5.00
C ASP A 31 3.30 16.71 3.90
N SER A 32 2.11 17.26 4.14
CA SER A 32 0.99 17.16 3.21
C SER A 32 0.23 18.49 3.10
N PHE A 33 -0.26 18.81 1.90
CA PHE A 33 -0.89 20.10 1.63
C PHE A 33 -2.10 19.95 0.71
N GLU A 34 -3.16 20.71 0.99
CA GLU A 34 -4.37 20.80 0.18
C GLU A 34 -4.67 22.27 -0.13
N VAL A 35 -4.72 22.63 -1.41
CA VAL A 35 -5.11 23.98 -1.83
C VAL A 35 -6.62 24.14 -1.71
N THR A 36 -7.05 25.27 -1.12
CA THR A 36 -8.46 25.61 -0.93
C THR A 36 -8.78 26.90 -1.69
N ASP A 37 -10.05 27.24 -1.79
CA ASP A 37 -10.51 28.48 -2.45
C ASP A 37 -10.02 29.75 -1.74
N THR A 38 -9.55 29.66 -0.50
CA THR A 38 -9.14 30.78 0.34
C THR A 38 -7.68 30.71 0.81
N GLY A 39 -6.96 29.61 0.51
CA GLY A 39 -5.59 29.42 0.98
C GLY A 39 -5.14 27.96 0.92
N ILE A 40 -4.57 27.44 1.99
CA ILE A 40 -4.08 26.05 2.05
C ILE A 40 -4.42 25.40 3.39
N LYS A 41 -4.65 24.09 3.37
CA LYS A 41 -4.55 23.26 4.55
C LYS A 41 -3.19 22.53 4.53
N ALA A 42 -2.49 22.58 5.65
CA ALA A 42 -1.19 21.96 5.83
C ALA A 42 -1.25 20.97 7.00
N TYR A 43 -0.72 19.78 6.82
CA TYR A 43 -0.79 18.65 7.74
C TYR A 43 0.58 18.33 8.32
N ILE A 44 0.63 18.00 9.63
CA ILE A 44 1.86 17.72 10.35
C ILE A 44 1.61 16.64 11.42
N PRO A 45 2.55 15.68 11.65
CA PRO A 45 2.48 14.81 12.81
C PRO A 45 2.44 15.61 14.12
N GLU A 46 1.52 15.26 15.04
CA GLU A 46 1.33 15.99 16.31
C GLU A 46 2.64 16.14 17.11
N GLU A 47 3.48 15.11 17.09
CA GLU A 47 4.78 15.10 17.80
C GLU A 47 5.84 16.03 17.19
N GLN A 48 5.66 16.47 15.93
CA GLN A 48 6.57 17.40 15.25
C GLN A 48 6.05 18.84 15.23
N PHE A 49 4.81 19.07 15.69
CA PHE A 49 4.19 20.38 15.62
C PHE A 49 4.74 21.32 16.69
N ASP A 50 5.26 22.47 16.24
CA ASP A 50 5.61 23.62 17.10
C ASP A 50 4.87 24.88 16.63
N GLU A 51 3.93 25.33 17.46
CA GLU A 51 3.10 26.49 17.14
C GLU A 51 3.93 27.78 16.99
N GLN A 52 5.05 27.90 17.70
CA GLN A 52 5.90 29.09 17.62
C GLN A 52 6.58 29.13 16.23
N SER A 53 7.11 28.01 15.77
CA SER A 53 7.69 27.90 14.41
C SER A 53 6.69 28.24 13.32
N LEU A 54 5.42 27.79 13.45
CA LEU A 54 4.36 28.15 12.52
C LEU A 54 4.09 29.66 12.50
N ARG A 55 3.99 30.28 13.69
CA ARG A 55 3.75 31.72 13.82
C ARG A 55 4.88 32.54 13.22
N ASP A 56 6.12 32.16 13.48
CA ASP A 56 7.31 32.86 12.99
C ASP A 56 7.38 32.71 11.44
N THR A 57 7.14 31.52 10.90
CA THR A 57 7.08 31.29 9.45
C THR A 57 6.02 32.14 8.74
N LEU A 58 4.82 32.25 9.34
CA LEU A 58 3.76 33.09 8.78
C LEU A 58 4.05 34.59 8.93
N ALA A 59 4.74 35.02 9.99
CA ALA A 59 5.15 36.41 10.21
C ALA A 59 6.30 36.83 9.28
N ASP A 60 7.18 35.90 8.94
CA ASP A 60 8.32 36.11 8.03
C ASP A 60 7.92 36.04 6.54
N LEU A 61 6.65 35.80 6.25
CA LEU A 61 6.14 35.81 4.86
C LEU A 61 6.13 37.22 4.30
N PHE A 62 7.24 37.63 3.67
CA PHE A 62 7.41 38.96 3.08
C PHE A 62 6.81 39.02 1.68
N ILE A 63 5.46 39.00 1.59
CA ILE A 63 4.73 39.28 0.33
C ILE A 63 3.95 40.59 0.50
N PRO A 64 4.22 41.64 -0.29
CA PRO A 64 3.53 42.91 -0.16
C PRO A 64 2.02 42.75 -0.27
N ASP A 65 1.28 43.46 0.59
CA ASP A 65 -0.18 43.47 0.61
C ASP A 65 -0.89 42.12 0.86
N VAL A 66 -0.17 41.08 1.31
CA VAL A 66 -0.74 39.79 1.69
C VAL A 66 -0.79 39.67 3.21
N THR A 67 -1.91 39.20 3.72
CA THR A 67 -2.08 38.82 5.12
C THR A 67 -2.50 37.35 5.22
N THR A 68 -2.00 36.68 6.24
CA THR A 68 -2.36 35.28 6.52
C THR A 68 -3.01 35.19 7.90
N THR A 69 -4.01 34.33 8.01
CA THR A 69 -4.59 33.89 9.29
C THR A 69 -4.67 32.38 9.30
N TYR A 70 -4.60 31.78 10.47
CA TYR A 70 -4.71 30.32 10.56
C TYR A 70 -5.63 29.86 11.69
N THR A 71 -6.16 28.67 11.53
CA THR A 71 -6.83 27.91 12.60
C THR A 71 -6.19 26.53 12.68
N LEU A 72 -5.88 26.10 13.93
CA LEU A 72 -5.31 24.78 14.18
C LEU A 72 -6.44 23.80 14.52
N HIS A 73 -6.39 22.62 13.92
CA HIS A 73 -7.33 21.55 14.15
C HIS A 73 -6.59 20.27 14.48
N THR A 74 -7.09 19.53 15.44
CA THR A 74 -6.67 18.15 15.67
C THR A 74 -7.41 17.29 14.65
N LEU A 75 -6.67 16.55 13.82
CA LEU A 75 -7.27 15.42 13.12
C LEU A 75 -7.58 14.39 14.22
N GLU A 76 -8.82 14.41 14.71
CA GLU A 76 -9.30 13.24 15.44
C GLU A 76 -9.05 12.05 14.50
N ASN A 77 -8.47 11.00 15.05
CA ASN A 77 -8.31 9.71 14.36
C ASN A 77 -9.70 9.06 14.18
N LYS A 78 -10.64 9.85 13.65
CA LYS A 78 -11.89 9.36 13.13
C LYS A 78 -11.54 8.70 11.81
N ASP A 79 -11.76 7.43 11.80
CA ASP A 79 -11.71 6.60 10.60
C ASP A 79 -12.75 7.11 9.56
N TRP A 80 -12.44 8.28 8.96
CA TRP A 80 -13.23 8.89 7.89
C TRP A 80 -13.33 7.96 6.68
N ASN A 81 -12.33 7.07 6.55
CA ASN A 81 -12.35 6.04 5.54
C ASN A 81 -13.33 4.93 5.91
N ALA A 82 -13.50 4.59 7.19
CA ALA A 82 -14.46 3.55 7.58
C ALA A 82 -15.90 3.89 7.19
N GLU A 83 -16.30 5.15 7.31
CA GLU A 83 -17.64 5.59 6.91
C GLU A 83 -17.78 5.69 5.38
N TRP A 84 -16.72 6.13 4.69
CA TRP A 84 -16.66 6.18 3.23
C TRP A 84 -16.49 4.77 2.63
N GLU A 85 -15.66 3.93 3.21
CA GLU A 85 -15.43 2.54 2.80
C GLU A 85 -16.67 1.67 3.04
N GLN A 86 -17.38 1.82 4.15
CA GLN A 86 -18.66 1.14 4.38
C GLN A 86 -19.74 1.52 3.37
N ASN A 87 -19.72 2.75 2.88
CA ASN A 87 -20.71 3.23 1.90
C ASN A 87 -20.29 3.04 0.44
N SER A 88 -18.99 2.80 0.17
CA SER A 88 -18.43 2.68 -1.18
C SER A 88 -17.76 1.33 -1.45
N PHE A 89 -17.69 0.45 -0.44
CA PHE A 89 -17.09 -0.86 -0.58
C PHE A 89 -17.98 -1.78 -1.42
N ASP A 90 -17.52 -2.15 -2.62
CA ASP A 90 -18.15 -3.22 -3.41
C ASP A 90 -17.56 -4.56 -2.96
N PRO A 91 -18.35 -5.47 -2.33
CA PRO A 91 -17.87 -6.78 -1.90
C PRO A 91 -17.71 -7.75 -3.09
N ILE A 92 -17.05 -7.29 -4.15
CA ILE A 92 -16.87 -8.07 -5.37
C ILE A 92 -16.17 -9.40 -5.11
N LEU A 93 -15.19 -9.44 -4.21
CA LEU A 93 -14.44 -10.65 -3.88
C LEU A 93 -15.29 -11.64 -3.08
N GLU A 94 -16.21 -11.18 -2.23
CA GLU A 94 -17.15 -12.05 -1.53
C GLU A 94 -18.18 -12.62 -2.52
N ARG A 95 -18.74 -11.79 -3.36
CA ARG A 95 -19.74 -12.18 -4.34
C ARG A 95 -19.23 -13.20 -5.35
N GLU A 96 -18.00 -12.99 -5.85
CA GLU A 96 -17.45 -13.81 -6.93
C GLU A 96 -16.58 -14.97 -6.46
N PHE A 97 -15.88 -14.79 -5.35
CA PHE A 97 -14.88 -15.75 -4.86
C PHE A 97 -15.14 -16.29 -3.46
N GLY A 98 -16.14 -15.74 -2.76
CA GLY A 98 -16.44 -16.13 -1.39
C GLY A 98 -15.42 -15.62 -0.35
N ILE A 99 -14.56 -14.67 -0.74
CA ILE A 99 -13.56 -14.06 0.16
C ILE A 99 -14.20 -12.87 0.86
N ARG A 100 -14.38 -12.98 2.18
CA ARG A 100 -14.91 -11.91 3.01
C ARG A 100 -13.78 -11.01 3.50
N LEU A 101 -13.91 -9.72 3.30
CA LEU A 101 -12.97 -8.72 3.79
C LEU A 101 -13.71 -7.71 4.66
N ASN A 102 -13.08 -7.33 5.77
CA ASN A 102 -13.46 -6.16 6.52
C ASN A 102 -12.80 -4.95 5.86
N PRO A 103 -13.55 -4.01 5.25
CA PRO A 103 -12.96 -2.83 4.65
C PRO A 103 -12.36 -1.96 5.78
N ARG A 104 -11.06 -1.84 5.79
CA ARG A 104 -10.29 -0.88 6.60
C ARG A 104 -9.29 -0.18 5.69
N MET A 105 -8.49 0.73 6.23
CA MET A 105 -7.49 1.54 5.50
C MET A 105 -6.36 0.74 4.84
N ALA A 106 -6.51 -0.58 4.65
CA ALA A 106 -5.52 -1.44 4.00
C ALA A 106 -5.81 -1.62 2.50
N PHE A 107 -4.77 -1.59 1.68
CA PHE A 107 -4.87 -1.86 0.24
C PHE A 107 -5.29 -3.33 -0.01
N GLY A 108 -6.10 -3.56 -1.04
CA GLY A 108 -6.47 -4.92 -1.45
C GLY A 108 -7.95 -5.26 -1.23
N SER A 109 -8.84 -4.25 -1.15
CA SER A 109 -10.29 -4.44 -1.05
C SER A 109 -10.92 -5.21 -2.25
N GLY A 110 -10.15 -5.39 -3.33
CA GLY A 110 -10.60 -6.07 -4.54
C GLY A 110 -11.23 -5.18 -5.60
N SER A 111 -11.50 -3.92 -5.26
CA SER A 111 -11.98 -2.92 -6.24
C SER A 111 -10.89 -2.52 -7.24
N HIS A 112 -9.62 -2.65 -6.85
CA HIS A 112 -8.50 -2.38 -7.74
C HIS A 112 -8.27 -3.54 -8.71
N GLU A 113 -8.03 -3.24 -9.98
CA GLU A 113 -7.92 -4.21 -11.07
C GLU A 113 -6.81 -5.25 -10.85
N THR A 114 -5.66 -4.83 -10.27
CA THR A 114 -4.55 -5.74 -9.95
C THR A 114 -4.97 -6.77 -8.90
N THR A 115 -5.63 -6.33 -7.83
CA THR A 115 -6.07 -7.21 -6.74
C THR A 115 -7.07 -8.25 -7.26
N TYR A 116 -8.08 -7.83 -8.02
CA TYR A 116 -9.05 -8.74 -8.61
C TYR A 116 -8.38 -9.75 -9.54
N GLN A 117 -7.53 -9.28 -10.46
CA GLN A 117 -6.89 -10.10 -11.47
C GLN A 117 -5.97 -11.15 -10.85
N ILE A 118 -5.10 -10.76 -9.90
CA ILE A 118 -4.16 -11.68 -9.26
C ILE A 118 -4.90 -12.66 -8.33
N THR A 119 -5.94 -12.22 -7.61
CA THR A 119 -6.78 -13.09 -6.78
C THR A 119 -7.48 -14.15 -7.63
N SER A 120 -8.10 -13.75 -8.74
CA SER A 120 -8.74 -14.67 -9.68
C SER A 120 -7.74 -15.70 -10.24
N PHE A 121 -6.52 -15.26 -10.56
CA PHE A 121 -5.45 -16.16 -11.01
C PHE A 121 -5.06 -17.14 -9.91
N LEU A 122 -4.79 -16.69 -8.69
CA LEU A 122 -4.41 -17.55 -7.57
C LEU A 122 -5.49 -18.60 -7.26
N LEU A 123 -6.77 -18.21 -7.30
CA LEU A 123 -7.89 -19.13 -7.09
C LEU A 123 -8.02 -20.19 -8.18
N SER A 124 -7.42 -20.00 -9.35
CA SER A 124 -7.34 -21.00 -10.42
C SER A 124 -6.20 -22.00 -10.28
N GLN A 125 -5.28 -21.75 -9.34
CA GLN A 125 -4.09 -22.58 -9.09
C GLN A 125 -4.36 -23.61 -7.98
N ASP A 126 -3.43 -24.55 -7.82
CA ASP A 126 -3.36 -25.49 -6.69
C ASP A 126 -2.12 -25.20 -5.86
N PHE A 127 -2.31 -25.02 -4.54
CA PHE A 127 -1.24 -24.76 -3.57
C PHE A 127 -1.12 -25.89 -2.54
N THR A 128 -1.75 -27.04 -2.79
CA THR A 128 -1.68 -28.19 -1.88
C THR A 128 -0.22 -28.58 -1.59
N HIS A 129 0.09 -28.76 -0.32
CA HIS A 129 1.43 -29.04 0.20
C HIS A 129 2.48 -27.93 -0.01
N GLN A 130 2.04 -26.70 -0.28
CA GLN A 130 2.95 -25.57 -0.45
C GLN A 130 3.01 -24.71 0.81
N ARG A 131 4.22 -24.20 1.07
CA ARG A 131 4.46 -23.07 1.94
C ARG A 131 4.53 -21.81 1.08
N VAL A 132 3.67 -20.85 1.37
CA VAL A 132 3.50 -19.66 0.52
C VAL A 132 3.75 -18.37 1.29
N LEU A 133 4.26 -17.36 0.58
CA LEU A 133 4.48 -16.01 1.10
C LEU A 133 3.61 -15.00 0.33
N ASP A 134 2.90 -14.15 1.07
CA ASP A 134 2.19 -12.96 0.60
C ASP A 134 2.95 -11.71 1.10
N MET A 135 3.69 -11.04 0.20
CA MET A 135 4.53 -9.90 0.53
C MET A 135 3.85 -8.58 0.15
N GLY A 136 3.72 -7.66 1.12
CA GLY A 136 2.85 -6.50 1.02
C GLY A 136 1.39 -6.94 1.08
N THR A 137 1.04 -7.68 2.14
CA THR A 137 -0.22 -8.44 2.20
C THR A 137 -1.48 -7.56 2.24
N GLY A 138 -1.37 -6.30 2.71
CA GLY A 138 -2.50 -5.38 2.80
C GLY A 138 -3.68 -6.00 3.58
N THR A 139 -4.80 -6.19 2.91
CA THR A 139 -5.99 -6.86 3.50
C THR A 139 -5.82 -8.36 3.74
N GLY A 140 -4.72 -8.98 3.30
CA GLY A 140 -4.52 -10.44 3.38
C GLY A 140 -5.14 -11.24 2.23
N VAL A 141 -5.75 -10.58 1.26
CA VAL A 141 -6.57 -11.23 0.24
C VAL A 141 -5.84 -12.29 -0.58
N LEU A 142 -4.56 -12.06 -0.94
CA LEU A 142 -3.78 -13.01 -1.74
C LEU A 142 -3.40 -14.23 -0.92
N GLY A 143 -2.98 -14.02 0.33
CA GLY A 143 -2.75 -15.09 1.29
C GLY A 143 -4.00 -15.93 1.55
N ILE A 144 -5.17 -15.29 1.69
CA ILE A 144 -6.47 -15.97 1.84
C ILE A 144 -6.76 -16.82 0.60
N ALA A 145 -6.57 -16.28 -0.61
CA ALA A 145 -6.80 -17.01 -1.85
C ALA A 145 -5.92 -18.26 -1.94
N MET A 146 -4.63 -18.17 -1.60
CA MET A 146 -3.71 -19.32 -1.60
C MET A 146 -4.08 -20.35 -0.52
N ALA A 147 -4.49 -19.90 0.67
CA ALA A 147 -4.98 -20.80 1.73
C ALA A 147 -6.24 -21.56 1.31
N MET A 148 -7.21 -20.88 0.69
CA MET A 148 -8.43 -21.50 0.14
C MET A 148 -8.12 -22.55 -0.94
N ARG A 149 -6.98 -22.44 -1.59
CA ARG A 149 -6.50 -23.37 -2.64
C ARG A 149 -5.51 -24.40 -2.11
N GLY A 150 -5.46 -24.59 -0.79
CA GLY A 150 -4.82 -25.74 -0.16
C GLY A 150 -3.39 -25.51 0.34
N ALA A 151 -2.91 -24.25 0.42
CA ALA A 151 -1.59 -23.99 1.00
C ALA A 151 -1.50 -24.55 2.43
N ASP A 152 -0.44 -25.32 2.73
CA ASP A 152 -0.23 -25.89 4.06
C ASP A 152 0.17 -24.84 5.09
N GLN A 153 0.92 -23.84 4.66
CA GLN A 153 1.32 -22.70 5.48
C GLN A 153 1.34 -21.40 4.67
N VAL A 154 0.73 -20.36 5.21
CA VAL A 154 0.79 -18.99 4.68
C VAL A 154 1.63 -18.14 5.61
N VAL A 155 2.58 -17.40 5.05
CA VAL A 155 3.23 -16.28 5.72
C VAL A 155 2.79 -15.00 5.01
N ALA A 156 2.33 -14.02 5.75
CA ALA A 156 1.86 -12.74 5.22
C ALA A 156 2.67 -11.62 5.90
N ILE A 157 3.29 -10.75 5.11
CA ILE A 157 4.17 -9.68 5.63
C ILE A 157 3.70 -8.35 5.07
N ASP A 158 3.63 -7.33 5.95
CA ASP A 158 3.43 -5.94 5.54
C ASP A 158 4.23 -5.01 6.44
N ILE A 159 4.69 -3.90 5.90
CA ILE A 159 5.41 -2.88 6.66
C ILE A 159 4.46 -2.04 7.53
N ASP A 160 3.22 -1.86 7.06
CA ASP A 160 2.21 -1.07 7.73
C ASP A 160 1.51 -1.86 8.85
N PRO A 161 1.56 -1.40 10.11
CA PRO A 161 0.92 -2.08 11.22
C PRO A 161 -0.61 -2.18 11.08
N PHE A 162 -1.27 -1.23 10.41
CA PHE A 162 -2.71 -1.30 10.16
C PHE A 162 -3.07 -2.40 9.16
N SER A 163 -2.25 -2.58 8.12
CA SER A 163 -2.37 -3.70 7.18
C SER A 163 -2.19 -5.04 7.89
N VAL A 164 -1.20 -5.16 8.78
CA VAL A 164 -0.97 -6.38 9.58
C VAL A 164 -2.18 -6.73 10.44
N GLU A 165 -2.74 -5.75 11.16
CA GLU A 165 -3.93 -5.96 11.98
C GLU A 165 -5.14 -6.35 11.12
N ASN A 166 -5.37 -5.64 10.02
CA ASN A 166 -6.47 -5.92 9.10
C ASN A 166 -6.35 -7.30 8.44
N ALA A 167 -5.16 -7.69 7.99
CA ALA A 167 -4.92 -9.03 7.46
C ALA A 167 -5.26 -10.12 8.49
N GLN A 168 -4.81 -9.97 9.74
CA GLN A 168 -5.13 -10.92 10.82
C GLN A 168 -6.64 -11.11 11.00
N GLU A 169 -7.40 -10.00 11.04
CA GLU A 169 -8.86 -10.05 11.14
C GLU A 169 -9.49 -10.76 9.94
N ASN A 170 -9.03 -10.42 8.72
CA ASN A 170 -9.57 -11.01 7.50
C ASN A 170 -9.25 -12.51 7.37
N PHE A 171 -8.08 -12.97 7.81
CA PHE A 171 -7.78 -14.40 7.88
C PHE A 171 -8.76 -15.12 8.84
N VAL A 172 -9.02 -14.55 10.02
CA VAL A 172 -10.01 -15.09 10.98
C VAL A 172 -11.41 -15.10 10.37
N LEU A 173 -11.82 -14.01 9.70
CA LEU A 173 -13.13 -13.87 9.05
C LEU A 173 -13.37 -14.94 7.97
N ASN A 174 -12.31 -15.43 7.32
CA ASN A 174 -12.36 -16.49 6.32
C ASN A 174 -12.04 -17.89 6.89
N ASN A 175 -11.92 -18.04 8.21
CA ASN A 175 -11.59 -19.29 8.91
C ASN A 175 -10.23 -19.87 8.52
N ILE A 176 -9.26 -19.04 8.16
CA ILE A 176 -7.89 -19.43 7.85
C ILE A 176 -7.06 -19.42 9.14
N ASN A 177 -6.53 -20.58 9.55
CA ASN A 177 -5.80 -20.74 10.81
C ASN A 177 -4.32 -21.11 10.61
N ASN A 178 -3.92 -21.44 9.39
CA ASN A 178 -2.56 -21.86 9.01
C ASN A 178 -1.75 -20.68 8.47
N VAL A 179 -1.94 -19.49 9.02
CA VAL A 179 -1.26 -18.26 8.64
C VAL A 179 -0.42 -17.69 9.78
N ARG A 180 0.71 -17.10 9.43
CA ARG A 180 1.53 -16.23 10.28
C ARG A 180 1.62 -14.86 9.64
N VAL A 181 1.04 -13.85 10.29
CA VAL A 181 1.09 -12.46 9.83
C VAL A 181 2.19 -11.72 10.60
N LEU A 182 3.06 -11.01 9.91
CA LEU A 182 4.23 -10.34 10.47
C LEU A 182 4.28 -8.90 9.99
N GLN A 183 4.72 -8.01 10.87
CA GLN A 183 5.11 -6.66 10.47
C GLN A 183 6.58 -6.65 10.06
N GLY A 184 6.88 -6.13 8.86
CA GLY A 184 8.24 -5.98 8.36
C GLY A 184 8.30 -5.76 6.85
N ASP A 185 9.51 -5.60 6.38
CA ASP A 185 9.87 -5.55 4.96
C ASP A 185 10.46 -6.90 4.50
N ALA A 186 11.09 -6.95 3.33
CA ALA A 186 11.68 -8.17 2.79
C ALA A 186 12.79 -8.78 3.69
N SER A 187 13.38 -8.01 4.60
CA SER A 187 14.37 -8.54 5.56
C SER A 187 13.75 -9.43 6.64
N ALA A 188 12.42 -9.37 6.82
CA ALA A 188 11.69 -10.21 7.76
C ALA A 188 11.34 -11.61 7.19
N ILE A 189 11.70 -11.89 5.92
CA ILE A 189 11.44 -13.18 5.29
C ILE A 189 12.35 -14.25 5.90
N GLU A 190 11.74 -15.33 6.41
CA GLU A 190 12.45 -16.44 7.02
C GLU A 190 12.08 -17.78 6.36
N GLY A 191 13.10 -18.58 6.08
CA GLY A 191 12.95 -19.93 5.51
C GLY A 191 12.75 -19.90 3.99
N GLU A 192 12.24 -20.99 3.44
CA GLU A 192 12.05 -21.20 2.00
C GLU A 192 10.57 -21.37 1.67
N PHE A 193 10.14 -20.92 0.49
CA PHE A 193 8.77 -20.93 0.02
C PHE A 193 8.64 -21.58 -1.35
N ASP A 194 7.57 -22.32 -1.57
CA ASP A 194 7.23 -22.90 -2.88
C ASP A 194 6.62 -21.85 -3.80
N THR A 195 5.90 -20.88 -3.23
CA THR A 195 5.35 -19.74 -3.98
C THR A 195 5.50 -18.46 -3.16
N ILE A 196 5.96 -17.40 -3.81
CA ILE A 196 5.97 -16.03 -3.29
C ILE A 196 5.09 -15.19 -4.20
N VAL A 197 4.15 -14.44 -3.62
CA VAL A 197 3.35 -13.45 -4.32
C VAL A 197 3.60 -12.07 -3.76
N ALA A 198 3.69 -11.06 -4.62
CA ALA A 198 3.79 -9.67 -4.23
C ALA A 198 3.02 -8.77 -5.21
N ASN A 199 2.08 -7.98 -4.70
CA ASN A 199 1.31 -6.99 -5.45
C ASN A 199 1.58 -5.60 -4.89
N ILE A 200 2.80 -5.10 -5.13
CA ILE A 200 3.33 -3.85 -4.58
C ILE A 200 4.04 -3.03 -5.65
N HIS A 201 4.46 -1.81 -5.31
CA HIS A 201 5.06 -0.90 -6.29
C HIS A 201 6.32 -1.47 -6.95
N LYS A 202 6.44 -1.30 -8.29
CA LYS A 202 7.52 -1.79 -9.16
C LYS A 202 8.93 -1.61 -8.58
N ASN A 203 9.24 -0.42 -8.05
CA ASN A 203 10.58 -0.11 -7.56
C ASN A 203 10.96 -0.96 -6.34
N ILE A 204 10.00 -1.27 -5.48
CA ILE A 204 10.19 -2.15 -4.33
C ILE A 204 10.38 -3.58 -4.81
N LEU A 205 9.53 -4.06 -5.73
CA LEU A 205 9.69 -5.40 -6.33
C LEU A 205 11.08 -5.63 -6.90
N LYS A 206 11.62 -4.65 -7.61
CA LYS A 206 12.98 -4.71 -8.18
C LYS A 206 14.07 -4.71 -7.12
N ALA A 207 13.93 -3.88 -6.09
CA ALA A 207 14.91 -3.78 -5.00
C ALA A 207 14.97 -5.09 -4.20
N ASP A 208 13.83 -5.71 -3.94
CA ASP A 208 13.68 -6.89 -3.09
C ASP A 208 13.77 -8.23 -3.86
N MET A 209 13.84 -8.20 -5.19
CA MET A 209 13.78 -9.39 -6.03
C MET A 209 14.84 -10.44 -5.67
N SER A 210 16.07 -10.00 -5.39
CA SER A 210 17.14 -10.92 -4.97
C SER A 210 16.83 -11.61 -3.64
N THR A 211 16.17 -10.91 -2.72
CA THR A 211 15.72 -11.48 -1.45
C THR A 211 14.61 -12.52 -1.67
N TYR A 212 13.65 -12.21 -2.53
CA TYR A 212 12.60 -13.19 -2.88
C TYR A 212 13.21 -14.46 -3.46
N VAL A 213 14.16 -14.33 -4.40
CA VAL A 213 14.83 -15.49 -5.03
C VAL A 213 15.63 -16.30 -4.02
N GLN A 214 16.29 -15.67 -3.03
CA GLN A 214 17.01 -16.39 -1.97
C GLN A 214 16.08 -17.26 -1.14
N HIS A 215 14.84 -16.81 -0.92
CA HIS A 215 13.83 -17.52 -0.13
C HIS A 215 12.86 -18.37 -0.97
N LEU A 216 13.02 -18.42 -2.27
CA LEU A 216 12.20 -19.25 -3.16
C LEU A 216 12.86 -20.61 -3.36
N ALA A 217 12.10 -21.67 -3.23
CA ALA A 217 12.56 -23.05 -3.50
C ALA A 217 12.99 -23.23 -4.96
N LEU A 218 13.85 -24.17 -5.24
CA LEU A 218 14.18 -24.58 -6.61
C LEU A 218 12.90 -25.11 -7.28
N GLY A 219 12.57 -24.63 -8.47
CA GLY A 219 11.28 -24.89 -9.13
C GLY A 219 10.09 -24.13 -8.52
N GLY A 220 10.32 -23.31 -7.50
CA GLY A 220 9.30 -22.47 -6.87
C GLY A 220 8.87 -21.31 -7.77
N ARG A 221 7.69 -20.76 -7.50
CA ARG A 221 7.07 -19.71 -8.32
C ARG A 221 7.09 -18.34 -7.65
N LEU A 222 7.49 -17.32 -8.41
CA LEU A 222 7.37 -15.92 -8.03
C LEU A 222 6.28 -15.24 -8.87
N ILE A 223 5.27 -14.64 -8.23
CA ILE A 223 4.13 -14.01 -8.86
C ILE A 223 4.13 -12.53 -8.49
N LEU A 224 4.28 -11.66 -9.47
CA LEU A 224 4.45 -10.23 -9.29
C LEU A 224 3.34 -9.44 -9.98
N SER A 225 2.86 -8.38 -9.31
CA SER A 225 1.90 -7.40 -9.84
C SER A 225 2.11 -6.04 -9.14
N GLY A 226 1.28 -5.02 -9.48
CA GLY A 226 1.41 -3.66 -8.94
C GLY A 226 2.22 -2.74 -9.86
N PHE A 227 2.30 -3.08 -11.14
CA PHE A 227 2.97 -2.30 -12.19
C PHE A 227 2.19 -2.36 -13.51
N PHE A 228 2.50 -1.42 -14.39
CA PHE A 228 1.82 -1.31 -15.68
C PHE A 228 2.39 -2.26 -16.73
N ILE A 229 1.60 -2.52 -17.78
CA ILE A 229 2.02 -3.37 -18.90
C ILE A 229 3.29 -2.83 -19.58
N ASP A 230 3.48 -1.53 -19.61
CA ASP A 230 4.68 -0.89 -20.17
C ASP A 230 5.95 -1.18 -19.35
N ASP A 231 5.81 -1.58 -18.09
CA ASP A 231 6.92 -1.94 -17.20
C ASP A 231 7.38 -3.40 -17.37
N VAL A 232 6.61 -4.23 -18.09
CA VAL A 232 6.89 -5.67 -18.26
C VAL A 232 8.30 -5.95 -18.78
N PRO A 233 8.82 -5.25 -19.81
CA PRO A 233 10.18 -5.52 -20.30
C PRO A 233 11.27 -5.26 -19.24
N GLU A 234 11.07 -4.22 -18.40
CA GLU A 234 11.99 -3.87 -17.31
C GLU A 234 11.95 -4.93 -16.20
N MET A 235 10.75 -5.42 -15.85
CA MET A 235 10.55 -6.45 -14.83
C MET A 235 11.10 -7.80 -15.29
N GLU A 236 10.91 -8.17 -16.55
CA GLU A 236 11.46 -9.38 -17.15
C GLU A 236 13.00 -9.35 -17.15
N GLN A 237 13.59 -8.22 -17.51
CA GLN A 237 15.04 -8.04 -17.46
C GLN A 237 15.57 -8.19 -16.02
N ALA A 238 14.91 -7.58 -15.04
CA ALA A 238 15.31 -7.68 -13.64
C ALA A 238 15.21 -9.12 -13.11
N ALA A 239 14.15 -9.84 -13.46
CA ALA A 239 13.95 -11.23 -13.10
C ALA A 239 15.01 -12.16 -13.75
N GLY A 240 15.31 -11.96 -15.03
CA GLY A 240 16.34 -12.72 -15.74
C GLY A 240 17.74 -12.59 -15.13
N GLN A 241 18.07 -11.44 -14.53
CA GLN A 241 19.32 -11.25 -13.79
C GLN A 241 19.39 -12.10 -12.50
N GLN A 242 18.26 -12.59 -12.02
CA GLN A 242 18.14 -13.42 -10.83
C GLN A 242 17.89 -14.91 -11.13
N LEU A 243 18.12 -15.35 -12.37
CA LEU A 243 17.90 -16.73 -12.82
C LEU A 243 16.43 -17.18 -12.66
N LEU A 244 15.52 -16.27 -12.89
CA LEU A 244 14.08 -16.54 -12.96
C LEU A 244 13.66 -16.68 -14.42
N SER A 245 12.98 -17.77 -14.74
CA SER A 245 12.39 -17.99 -16.06
C SER A 245 10.94 -17.52 -16.09
N LEU A 246 10.61 -16.66 -17.04
CA LEU A 246 9.24 -16.17 -17.24
C LEU A 246 8.35 -17.32 -17.71
N GLU A 247 7.27 -17.60 -16.96
CA GLU A 247 6.26 -18.58 -17.36
C GLU A 247 5.11 -17.93 -18.12
N LYS A 248 4.59 -16.83 -17.58
CA LYS A 248 3.40 -16.17 -18.12
C LYS A 248 3.35 -14.70 -17.76
N THR A 249 2.87 -13.90 -18.71
CA THR A 249 2.41 -12.53 -18.49
C THR A 249 0.96 -12.41 -18.91
N PHE A 250 0.15 -11.74 -18.11
CA PHE A 250 -1.22 -11.38 -18.45
C PHE A 250 -1.57 -10.02 -17.84
N ASN A 251 -2.59 -9.37 -18.39
CA ASN A 251 -2.99 -8.05 -17.94
C ASN A 251 -4.50 -7.88 -17.96
N LYS A 252 -4.96 -6.93 -17.18
CA LYS A 252 -6.31 -6.39 -17.24
C LYS A 252 -6.18 -4.88 -17.34
N ASN A 253 -6.70 -4.32 -18.44
CA ASN A 253 -6.43 -2.94 -18.83
C ASN A 253 -4.90 -2.69 -18.85
N ASP A 254 -4.41 -1.66 -18.17
CA ASP A 254 -3.00 -1.28 -18.16
C ASP A 254 -2.14 -2.01 -17.11
N TRP A 255 -2.77 -2.83 -16.24
CA TRP A 255 -2.08 -3.49 -15.14
C TRP A 255 -1.66 -4.92 -15.47
N ALA A 256 -0.40 -5.23 -15.18
CA ALA A 256 0.21 -6.53 -15.48
C ALA A 256 0.36 -7.44 -14.26
N VAL A 257 0.32 -8.75 -14.54
CA VAL A 257 0.78 -9.81 -13.63
C VAL A 257 1.80 -10.65 -14.38
N MET A 258 2.92 -10.94 -13.73
CA MET A 258 3.97 -11.83 -14.26
C MET A 258 4.19 -13.00 -13.32
N THR A 259 4.38 -14.18 -13.86
CA THR A 259 4.74 -15.39 -13.12
C THR A 259 6.08 -15.92 -13.61
N PHE A 260 6.94 -16.27 -12.67
CA PHE A 260 8.28 -16.78 -12.92
C PHE A 260 8.52 -18.06 -12.15
N THR A 261 9.42 -18.91 -12.66
CA THR A 261 9.94 -20.10 -11.97
C THR A 261 11.42 -19.92 -11.70
N LYS A 262 11.88 -20.31 -10.51
CA LYS A 262 13.30 -20.37 -10.15
C LYS A 262 13.92 -21.64 -10.73
N GLU A 263 14.98 -21.47 -11.54
CA GLU A 263 15.75 -22.58 -12.13
C GLU A 263 16.77 -23.18 -11.16
#